data_e7fd2164b40d4dbaad2188133f1fdaaa
#
_entry.id   e7fd2164b40d4dbaad2188133f1fdaaa
#
_cell.length_a   1.000
_cell.length_b   1.000
_cell.length_c   1.000
_cell.angle_alpha   90.00
_cell.angle_beta   90.00
_cell.angle_gamma   90.00
#
_symmetry.space_group_name_H-M   'P 1'
#
loop_
_entity.id
_entity.type
_entity.pdbx_description
1 polymer ?
#
loop_
_entity_poly.entity_id
_entity_poly.type
_entity_poly.pdbx_seq_one_letter_code
_entity_poly.pdbx_strand_id
1 'polypeptide(L)'
;MQLISRILVSIIFLALVACEESTTVQSGSSVSESQGLSDSGSEPSGTELPGEVPALSGSERLEKSLSEMEEQMGADVFVDPWTGDLDTMTKERLIRVLTVYGLGRYYVDSAQEKGITYEWFKQFEDFINERLERKHLRIHVVFIPVARDQLIPALISGRGDVAAAGLTITAEREKLVGFSDPITRELTELLITGPSAPPVDTLEDLAGQSVFVRASSSYRASIDALNLKFQEKGLDAIVIEDAPEQLEDVDIMEMVNAGLLNWAVVDDYKARIWAGIFEGLKVREDLVFRSGGRIGVAFRKNSPLLAEALNEFVKTHKQGTLQGNMLINRYLKNFDWAQNALAADDYQRFQAVVDIFSKYGDQYGVDYLMVAAQGYQESRLDQNARSGAGAVGIMQLLPSTAADANVGIADITTAESNIHAGVKYLDFIRNRYFSDPEVDRFNQTLFAFAAYNAGPARIRKLRGWAAEQGYDPNVWFDNVEVMAAKDIGRETVQYVANILKYYVSYNLSMRQQAERQQKRKEAGIK
;
A
#
# COMPACT_ATOMS: atom_id res chain seq x y z
N MET A 1 -29.26 -19.75 33.61
CA MET A 1 -28.34 -18.69 34.09
C MET A 1 -27.39 -19.31 35.10
N GLN A 2 -26.40 -20.09 34.66
CA GLN A 2 -25.28 -20.65 35.46
C GLN A 2 -24.58 -21.72 34.60
N LEU A 3 -23.97 -21.32 33.46
CA LEU A 3 -23.04 -22.19 32.70
C LEU A 3 -22.11 -21.43 31.73
N ILE A 4 -21.92 -20.10 31.88
CA ILE A 4 -21.06 -19.29 30.99
C ILE A 4 -19.90 -18.60 31.76
N SER A 5 -19.65 -18.98 33.02
CA SER A 5 -18.64 -18.32 33.89
C SER A 5 -17.40 -19.18 34.22
N ARG A 6 -17.05 -20.20 33.41
CA ARG A 6 -15.91 -21.07 33.71
C ARG A 6 -14.91 -21.31 32.55
N ILE A 7 -14.89 -20.50 31.51
CA ILE A 7 -13.91 -20.66 30.38
C ILE A 7 -12.98 -19.45 30.22
N LEU A 8 -13.03 -18.44 31.09
CA LEU A 8 -12.21 -17.22 30.93
C LEU A 8 -11.05 -17.08 31.91
N VAL A 9 -10.55 -18.13 32.56
CA VAL A 9 -9.43 -18.07 33.52
C VAL A 9 -8.27 -19.04 33.24
N SER A 10 -8.24 -19.71 32.08
CA SER A 10 -7.19 -20.72 31.80
C SER A 10 -6.23 -20.40 30.65
N ILE A 11 -6.14 -19.17 30.13
CA ILE A 11 -5.21 -18.83 29.04
C ILE A 11 -4.12 -17.82 29.43
N ILE A 12 -3.96 -17.46 30.70
CA ILE A 12 -2.91 -16.51 31.16
C ILE A 12 -1.74 -17.19 31.88
N PHE A 13 -1.62 -18.52 31.89
CA PHE A 13 -0.57 -19.19 32.67
C PHE A 13 0.30 -20.21 31.91
N LEU A 14 0.58 -19.96 30.60
CA LEU A 14 1.44 -20.87 29.83
C LEU A 14 2.51 -20.16 28.97
N ALA A 15 3.02 -19.03 29.42
CA ALA A 15 4.10 -18.29 28.73
C ALA A 15 5.31 -18.02 29.65
N LEU A 16 5.52 -18.79 30.70
CA LEU A 16 6.61 -18.54 31.69
C LEU A 16 7.22 -19.82 32.27
N VAL A 17 7.49 -20.85 31.44
CA VAL A 17 8.44 -21.94 31.82
C VAL A 17 9.00 -22.56 30.53
N ALA A 18 10.10 -22.05 30.04
CA ALA A 18 11.04 -22.76 29.18
C ALA A 18 12.34 -21.96 29.05
N CYS A 19 13.02 -21.75 30.15
CA CYS A 19 14.44 -21.36 30.16
C CYS A 19 15.00 -21.77 31.49
N GLU A 20 15.47 -23.03 31.58
CA GLU A 20 16.50 -23.49 32.51
C GLU A 20 16.71 -24.99 32.26
N GLU A 21 17.80 -25.29 31.57
CA GLU A 21 18.63 -26.45 31.87
C GLU A 21 19.95 -26.31 31.12
N SER A 22 20.90 -25.72 31.85
CA SER A 22 22.32 -25.76 31.53
C SER A 22 22.87 -27.11 32.03
N THR A 23 23.50 -27.84 31.16
CA THR A 23 24.42 -28.92 31.56
C THR A 23 25.82 -28.63 31.04
N THR A 24 26.65 -28.26 31.96
CA THR A 24 28.12 -28.27 31.94
C THR A 24 28.67 -29.64 31.56
N VAL A 25 29.59 -29.70 30.59
CA VAL A 25 30.62 -30.74 30.54
C VAL A 25 31.98 -30.11 30.27
N GLN A 26 32.92 -30.49 31.08
CA GLN A 26 34.29 -30.03 31.25
C GLN A 26 35.23 -30.40 30.07
N SER A 27 36.15 -29.49 29.90
CA SER A 27 37.57 -29.60 29.47
C SER A 27 38.17 -30.97 29.20
N GLY A 28 38.84 -31.04 28.05
CA GLY A 28 39.86 -32.03 27.75
C GLY A 28 40.82 -31.52 26.69
N SER A 29 41.97 -31.05 27.13
CA SER A 29 43.12 -30.66 26.34
C SER A 29 43.81 -31.87 25.71
N SER A 30 44.26 -31.74 24.45
CA SER A 30 45.54 -32.36 24.04
C SER A 30 46.08 -31.69 22.76
N VAL A 31 47.26 -31.21 22.93
CA VAL A 31 48.21 -30.71 21.96
C VAL A 31 48.76 -31.88 21.13
N SER A 32 48.96 -31.74 19.82
CA SER A 32 50.09 -32.37 19.14
C SER A 32 50.45 -31.58 17.89
N GLU A 33 51.73 -31.23 17.89
CA GLU A 33 52.50 -30.63 16.79
C GLU A 33 52.65 -31.57 15.59
N SER A 34 52.88 -30.96 14.50
CA SER A 34 54.01 -31.03 13.61
C SER A 34 53.76 -31.46 12.15
N GLN A 35 54.39 -30.74 11.38
CA GLN A 35 55.20 -30.97 10.16
C GLN A 35 54.60 -30.47 8.87
N GLY A 36 55.34 -29.49 8.38
CA GLY A 36 55.25 -28.96 7.05
C GLY A 36 55.79 -29.91 5.97
N LEU A 37 55.34 -29.67 4.76
CA LEU A 37 56.06 -30.01 3.53
C LEU A 37 55.72 -28.95 2.48
N SER A 38 56.79 -28.33 2.03
CA SER A 38 56.87 -27.52 0.81
C SER A 38 56.69 -28.42 -0.42
N ASP A 39 55.95 -28.01 -1.42
CA ASP A 39 56.49 -28.03 -2.80
C ASP A 39 55.61 -27.22 -3.79
N SER A 40 56.33 -26.44 -4.52
CA SER A 40 56.27 -25.90 -5.88
C SER A 40 55.03 -26.03 -6.76
N GLY A 41 54.63 -24.88 -7.29
CA GLY A 41 54.58 -24.66 -8.74
C GLY A 41 53.33 -25.00 -9.49
N SER A 42 52.59 -23.99 -9.85
CA SER A 42 52.20 -23.63 -11.21
C SER A 42 51.03 -22.67 -11.19
N GLU A 43 51.26 -21.49 -11.75
CA GLU A 43 50.20 -20.56 -12.12
C GLU A 43 49.33 -21.20 -13.23
N PRO A 44 48.01 -21.04 -13.18
CA PRO A 44 47.18 -21.00 -14.38
C PRO A 44 46.71 -19.56 -14.65
N SER A 45 47.08 -19.15 -15.84
CA SER A 45 46.57 -18.11 -16.71
C SER A 45 45.25 -17.47 -16.33
N GLY A 46 45.24 -16.14 -16.50
CA GLY A 46 44.16 -15.19 -16.37
C GLY A 46 42.77 -15.68 -16.74
N THR A 47 41.90 -15.57 -15.79
CA THR A 47 40.45 -15.45 -16.02
C THR A 47 40.15 -13.97 -16.03
N GLU A 48 39.79 -13.44 -17.21
CA GLU A 48 39.21 -12.11 -17.33
C GLU A 48 38.00 -12.02 -16.39
N LEU A 49 38.04 -11.08 -15.47
CA LEU A 49 36.87 -10.68 -14.71
C LEU A 49 35.79 -10.20 -15.69
N PRO A 50 34.50 -10.56 -15.50
CA PRO A 50 33.43 -10.04 -16.31
C PRO A 50 33.45 -8.50 -16.19
N GLY A 51 33.43 -7.82 -17.36
CA GLY A 51 33.48 -6.38 -17.44
C GLY A 51 32.48 -5.71 -16.48
N GLU A 52 32.93 -4.66 -15.80
CA GLU A 52 32.07 -3.78 -15.03
C GLU A 52 30.89 -3.33 -15.89
N VAL A 53 29.69 -3.79 -15.52
CA VAL A 53 28.44 -3.25 -16.06
C VAL A 53 28.43 -1.77 -15.66
N PRO A 54 28.30 -0.82 -16.60
CA PRO A 54 28.28 0.59 -16.26
C PRO A 54 27.20 0.85 -15.21
N ALA A 55 27.58 1.47 -14.12
CA ALA A 55 26.61 1.84 -13.08
C ALA A 55 25.56 2.77 -13.69
N LEU A 56 24.29 2.35 -13.70
CA LEU A 56 23.17 3.15 -14.17
C LEU A 56 23.17 4.51 -13.44
N SER A 57 22.87 5.59 -14.14
CA SER A 57 22.67 6.90 -13.53
C SER A 57 21.50 6.87 -12.54
N GLY A 58 21.43 7.83 -11.62
CA GLY A 58 20.34 7.90 -10.64
C GLY A 58 18.96 7.94 -11.29
N SER A 59 18.80 8.61 -12.45
CA SER A 59 17.56 8.66 -13.21
C SER A 59 17.20 7.32 -13.88
N GLU A 60 18.18 6.62 -14.48
CA GLU A 60 17.94 5.30 -15.12
C GLU A 60 17.61 4.23 -14.08
N ARG A 61 18.21 4.29 -12.88
CA ARG A 61 17.84 3.41 -11.75
C ARG A 61 16.42 3.68 -11.28
N LEU A 62 16.03 4.96 -11.25
CA LEU A 62 14.71 5.39 -10.84
C LEU A 62 13.62 4.92 -11.82
N GLU A 63 13.82 5.11 -13.12
CA GLU A 63 12.91 4.66 -14.17
C GLU A 63 12.77 3.13 -14.18
N LYS A 64 13.88 2.41 -14.00
CA LYS A 64 13.87 0.96 -13.90
C LYS A 64 13.12 0.47 -12.67
N SER A 65 13.35 1.09 -11.51
CA SER A 65 12.67 0.74 -10.25
C SER A 65 11.17 1.00 -10.32
N LEU A 66 10.72 2.11 -10.93
CA LEU A 66 9.30 2.40 -11.14
C LEU A 66 8.66 1.44 -12.14
N SER A 67 9.34 1.15 -13.25
CA SER A 67 8.84 0.20 -14.26
C SER A 67 8.69 -1.21 -13.69
N GLU A 68 9.67 -1.68 -12.90
CA GLU A 68 9.59 -2.97 -12.21
C GLU A 68 8.46 -3.00 -11.16
N MET A 69 8.22 -1.87 -10.47
CA MET A 69 7.12 -1.73 -9.53
C MET A 69 5.75 -1.77 -10.24
N GLU A 70 5.59 -1.07 -11.36
CA GLU A 70 4.35 -1.05 -12.15
C GLU A 70 4.03 -2.41 -12.77
N GLU A 71 5.04 -3.15 -13.26
CA GLU A 71 4.86 -4.48 -13.86
C GLU A 71 4.48 -5.55 -12.83
N GLN A 72 4.96 -5.42 -11.59
CA GLN A 72 4.83 -6.46 -10.56
C GLN A 72 3.65 -6.25 -9.61
N MET A 73 2.98 -5.09 -9.62
CA MET A 73 1.84 -4.80 -8.75
C MET A 73 0.49 -5.27 -9.32
N GLY A 74 0.46 -6.02 -10.41
CA GLY A 74 -0.74 -6.66 -10.95
C GLY A 74 -1.20 -7.84 -10.09
N ALA A 75 -2.26 -7.65 -9.30
CA ALA A 75 -2.80 -8.71 -8.46
C ALA A 75 -3.72 -9.64 -9.23
N ASP A 76 -3.37 -10.92 -9.30
CA ASP A 76 -4.30 -11.97 -9.70
C ASP A 76 -5.17 -12.36 -8.49
N VAL A 77 -6.46 -12.08 -8.57
CA VAL A 77 -7.42 -12.47 -7.54
C VAL A 77 -7.86 -13.91 -7.79
N PHE A 78 -7.42 -14.82 -6.94
CA PHE A 78 -7.71 -16.25 -7.05
C PHE A 78 -9.09 -16.59 -6.50
N VAL A 79 -10.12 -16.28 -7.28
CA VAL A 79 -11.46 -16.82 -7.07
C VAL A 79 -11.90 -17.44 -8.39
N ASP A 80 -12.35 -18.70 -8.37
CA ASP A 80 -12.89 -19.34 -9.57
C ASP A 80 -13.95 -18.45 -10.20
N PRO A 81 -13.78 -18.03 -11.45
CA PRO A 81 -14.73 -17.13 -12.10
C PRO A 81 -16.08 -17.81 -12.31
N TRP A 82 -17.14 -17.19 -11.85
CA TRP A 82 -18.50 -17.56 -12.23
C TRP A 82 -19.36 -16.31 -12.42
N THR A 83 -20.38 -16.43 -13.24
CA THR A 83 -21.31 -15.36 -13.54
C THR A 83 -22.73 -15.80 -13.28
N GLY A 84 -23.61 -14.87 -13.07
CA GLY A 84 -25.04 -15.10 -12.82
C GLY A 84 -25.67 -13.87 -12.20
N ASP A 85 -26.97 -13.92 -12.01
CA ASP A 85 -27.72 -12.87 -11.30
C ASP A 85 -27.95 -13.28 -9.83
N LEU A 86 -28.78 -12.57 -9.10
CA LEU A 86 -29.07 -12.79 -7.68
C LEU A 86 -29.62 -14.21 -7.41
N ASP A 87 -30.32 -14.83 -8.36
CA ASP A 87 -30.77 -16.22 -8.25
C ASP A 87 -29.60 -17.21 -8.15
N THR A 88 -28.57 -17.03 -8.96
CA THR A 88 -27.32 -17.80 -8.88
C THR A 88 -26.59 -17.53 -7.55
N MET A 89 -26.45 -16.28 -7.15
CA MET A 89 -25.85 -15.90 -5.86
C MET A 89 -26.63 -16.53 -4.69
N THR A 90 -27.95 -16.61 -4.81
CA THR A 90 -28.83 -17.23 -3.81
C THR A 90 -28.62 -18.74 -3.73
N LYS A 91 -28.39 -19.41 -4.87
CA LYS A 91 -28.09 -20.84 -4.95
C LYS A 91 -26.74 -21.15 -4.35
N GLU A 92 -25.73 -20.39 -4.73
CA GLU A 92 -24.35 -20.49 -4.18
C GLU A 92 -24.24 -19.95 -2.74
N ARG A 93 -25.27 -19.24 -2.27
CA ARG A 93 -25.34 -18.56 -0.96
C ARG A 93 -24.18 -17.58 -0.72
N LEU A 94 -23.75 -16.93 -1.77
CA LEU A 94 -22.57 -16.07 -1.77
C LEU A 94 -22.78 -14.84 -2.65
N ILE A 95 -22.42 -13.66 -2.14
CA ILE A 95 -22.26 -12.42 -2.89
C ILE A 95 -20.83 -11.95 -2.71
N ARG A 96 -20.08 -11.84 -3.81
CA ARG A 96 -18.66 -11.46 -3.82
C ARG A 96 -18.53 -9.97 -4.12
N VAL A 97 -17.97 -9.23 -3.17
CA VAL A 97 -17.77 -7.77 -3.26
C VAL A 97 -16.31 -7.47 -3.56
N LEU A 98 -16.04 -7.08 -4.80
CA LEU A 98 -14.74 -6.50 -5.19
C LEU A 98 -14.62 -5.12 -4.56
N THR A 99 -13.53 -4.88 -3.86
CA THR A 99 -13.27 -3.60 -3.20
C THR A 99 -11.77 -3.30 -3.20
N VAL A 100 -11.37 -2.12 -2.79
CA VAL A 100 -9.95 -1.80 -2.56
C VAL A 100 -9.64 -1.87 -1.07
N TYR A 101 -8.46 -2.39 -0.76
CA TYR A 101 -7.96 -2.37 0.60
C TYR A 101 -7.53 -0.94 0.96
N GLY A 102 -8.15 -0.35 1.97
CA GLY A 102 -7.81 1.00 2.38
C GLY A 102 -8.59 1.41 3.63
N LEU A 103 -7.89 2.13 4.49
CA LEU A 103 -8.46 2.61 5.75
C LEU A 103 -9.70 3.49 5.49
N GLY A 104 -10.73 3.27 6.29
CA GLY A 104 -12.02 3.93 6.13
C GLY A 104 -12.94 3.27 5.10
N ARG A 105 -12.41 2.55 4.07
CA ARG A 105 -13.22 1.84 3.08
C ARG A 105 -13.44 0.37 3.41
N TYR A 106 -12.39 -0.42 3.29
CA TYR A 106 -12.34 -1.82 3.68
C TYR A 106 -10.94 -2.11 4.22
N TYR A 107 -10.84 -2.60 5.41
CA TYR A 107 -9.59 -3.00 6.05
C TYR A 107 -9.84 -4.05 7.12
N VAL A 108 -8.80 -4.78 7.48
CA VAL A 108 -8.85 -5.76 8.57
C VAL A 108 -8.05 -5.23 9.76
N ASP A 109 -8.61 -5.35 10.96
CA ASP A 109 -7.98 -4.95 12.21
C ASP A 109 -8.19 -6.05 13.25
N SER A 110 -7.10 -6.66 13.71
CA SER A 110 -7.14 -7.76 14.69
C SER A 110 -8.11 -8.88 14.29
N ALA A 111 -7.98 -9.36 13.05
CA ALA A 111 -8.84 -10.37 12.41
C ALA A 111 -10.33 -9.96 12.24
N GLN A 112 -10.65 -8.68 12.41
CA GLN A 112 -11.98 -8.14 12.16
C GLN A 112 -11.99 -7.24 10.93
N GLU A 113 -12.87 -7.54 10.00
CA GLU A 113 -13.13 -6.68 8.84
C GLU A 113 -13.85 -5.40 9.29
N LYS A 114 -13.43 -4.26 8.76
CA LYS A 114 -13.95 -2.93 9.11
C LYS A 114 -13.98 -2.03 7.87
N GLY A 115 -14.68 -0.92 7.98
CA GLY A 115 -14.74 0.13 6.97
C GLY A 115 -16.15 0.36 6.43
N ILE A 116 -16.34 1.49 5.74
CA ILE A 116 -17.67 1.89 5.25
C ILE A 116 -18.23 0.88 4.25
N THR A 117 -17.41 0.34 3.36
CA THR A 117 -17.83 -0.68 2.38
C THR A 117 -18.21 -1.97 3.09
N TYR A 118 -17.42 -2.41 4.08
CA TYR A 118 -17.73 -3.59 4.87
C TYR A 118 -19.08 -3.47 5.59
N GLU A 119 -19.28 -2.42 6.39
CA GLU A 119 -20.53 -2.28 7.15
C GLU A 119 -21.75 -2.08 6.25
N TRP A 120 -21.59 -1.36 5.13
CA TRP A 120 -22.68 -1.17 4.17
C TRP A 120 -23.14 -2.50 3.58
N PHE A 121 -22.20 -3.36 3.19
CA PHE A 121 -22.53 -4.67 2.62
C PHE A 121 -22.92 -5.72 3.67
N LYS A 122 -22.50 -5.59 4.93
CA LYS A 122 -23.04 -6.42 6.01
C LYS A 122 -24.50 -6.08 6.30
N GLN A 123 -24.89 -4.81 6.22
CA GLN A 123 -26.29 -4.42 6.28
C GLN A 123 -27.07 -4.90 5.02
N PHE A 124 -26.44 -4.91 3.86
CA PHE A 124 -27.03 -5.49 2.65
C PHE A 124 -27.20 -7.01 2.77
N GLU A 125 -26.25 -7.72 3.38
CA GLU A 125 -26.37 -9.15 3.69
C GLU A 125 -27.62 -9.43 4.54
N ASP A 126 -27.84 -8.65 5.58
CA ASP A 126 -29.03 -8.79 6.44
C ASP A 126 -30.30 -8.49 5.66
N PHE A 127 -30.35 -7.38 4.92
CA PHE A 127 -31.47 -6.99 4.07
C PHE A 127 -31.85 -8.08 3.04
N ILE A 128 -30.86 -8.64 2.32
CA ILE A 128 -31.13 -9.65 1.28
C ILE A 128 -31.63 -10.95 1.89
N ASN A 129 -31.12 -11.35 3.05
CA ASN A 129 -31.60 -12.53 3.76
C ASN A 129 -33.01 -12.36 4.29
N GLU A 130 -33.36 -11.17 4.77
CA GLU A 130 -34.71 -10.83 5.21
C GLU A 130 -35.68 -10.80 4.01
N ARG A 131 -35.32 -10.10 2.91
CA ARG A 131 -36.10 -10.02 1.68
C ARG A 131 -36.42 -11.40 1.09
N LEU A 132 -35.46 -12.35 1.18
CA LEU A 132 -35.60 -13.72 0.65
C LEU A 132 -36.04 -14.75 1.72
N GLU A 133 -36.45 -14.26 2.92
CA GLU A 133 -36.90 -15.09 4.05
C GLU A 133 -35.90 -16.19 4.47
N ARG A 134 -34.59 -15.93 4.32
CA ARG A 134 -33.51 -16.89 4.62
C ARG A 134 -33.15 -16.88 6.10
N LYS A 135 -33.72 -17.75 6.90
CA LYS A 135 -33.45 -17.84 8.36
C LYS A 135 -32.23 -18.70 8.70
N HIS A 136 -32.05 -19.82 8.01
CA HIS A 136 -31.04 -20.86 8.35
C HIS A 136 -29.95 -21.01 7.29
N LEU A 137 -30.32 -21.05 6.02
CA LEU A 137 -29.37 -21.13 4.91
C LEU A 137 -29.14 -19.73 4.33
N ARG A 138 -28.46 -18.90 5.09
CA ARG A 138 -28.22 -17.49 4.73
C ARG A 138 -27.28 -17.35 3.54
N ILE A 139 -27.46 -16.29 2.81
CA ILE A 139 -26.50 -15.76 1.82
C ILE A 139 -25.47 -14.98 2.62
N HIS A 140 -24.20 -15.17 2.29
CA HIS A 140 -23.08 -14.46 2.90
C HIS A 140 -22.43 -13.50 1.92
N VAL A 141 -22.01 -12.35 2.41
CA VAL A 141 -21.19 -11.41 1.67
C VAL A 141 -19.72 -11.67 1.99
N VAL A 142 -18.91 -11.82 0.95
CA VAL A 142 -17.45 -11.98 1.04
C VAL A 142 -16.77 -10.84 0.31
N PHE A 143 -15.74 -10.27 0.92
CA PHE A 143 -14.99 -9.16 0.35
C PHE A 143 -13.72 -9.68 -0.32
N ILE A 144 -13.48 -9.20 -1.53
CA ILE A 144 -12.32 -9.55 -2.35
C ILE A 144 -11.59 -8.23 -2.66
N PRO A 145 -10.55 -7.90 -1.89
CA PRO A 145 -9.72 -6.74 -2.18
C PRO A 145 -8.96 -6.95 -3.48
N VAL A 146 -8.98 -5.94 -4.33
CA VAL A 146 -8.25 -5.91 -5.61
C VAL A 146 -7.70 -4.51 -5.84
N ALA A 147 -6.69 -4.39 -6.71
CA ALA A 147 -6.19 -3.10 -7.16
C ALA A 147 -7.32 -2.33 -7.88
N ARG A 148 -7.26 -1.01 -7.82
CA ARG A 148 -8.38 -0.15 -8.28
C ARG A 148 -8.69 -0.32 -9.77
N ASP A 149 -7.67 -0.50 -10.61
CA ASP A 149 -7.79 -0.78 -12.05
C ASP A 149 -8.41 -2.15 -12.33
N GLN A 150 -8.29 -3.10 -11.40
CA GLN A 150 -8.83 -4.45 -11.52
C GLN A 150 -10.31 -4.57 -11.15
N LEU A 151 -10.91 -3.58 -10.49
CA LEU A 151 -12.31 -3.64 -10.04
C LEU A 151 -13.29 -3.98 -11.18
N ILE A 152 -13.24 -3.28 -12.30
CA ILE A 152 -14.14 -3.50 -13.43
C ILE A 152 -13.75 -4.73 -14.25
N PRO A 153 -12.48 -4.97 -14.61
CA PRO A 153 -12.06 -6.20 -15.27
C PRO A 153 -12.41 -7.47 -14.48
N ALA A 154 -12.14 -7.51 -13.17
CA ALA A 154 -12.48 -8.64 -12.31
C ALA A 154 -14.00 -8.86 -12.20
N LEU A 155 -14.80 -7.79 -12.15
CA LEU A 155 -16.26 -7.88 -12.16
C LEU A 155 -16.78 -8.49 -13.46
N ILE A 156 -16.27 -8.04 -14.61
CA ILE A 156 -16.67 -8.53 -15.93
C ILE A 156 -16.26 -9.99 -16.11
N SER A 157 -15.07 -10.38 -15.69
CA SER A 157 -14.57 -11.75 -15.78
C SER A 157 -15.22 -12.72 -14.80
N GLY A 158 -16.12 -12.24 -13.92
CA GLY A 158 -16.85 -13.10 -12.98
C GLY A 158 -16.10 -13.44 -11.70
N ARG A 159 -15.02 -12.73 -11.37
CA ARG A 159 -14.29 -12.90 -10.10
C ARG A 159 -15.01 -12.26 -8.91
N GLY A 160 -16.01 -11.43 -9.17
CA GLY A 160 -16.91 -10.83 -8.17
C GLY A 160 -18.29 -10.58 -8.75
N ASP A 161 -19.24 -10.20 -7.92
CA ASP A 161 -20.63 -9.97 -8.30
C ASP A 161 -20.99 -8.50 -8.30
N VAL A 162 -20.33 -7.73 -7.43
CA VAL A 162 -20.39 -6.28 -7.34
C VAL A 162 -18.98 -5.70 -7.17
N ALA A 163 -18.79 -4.44 -7.58
CA ALA A 163 -17.58 -3.68 -7.28
C ALA A 163 -17.95 -2.40 -6.50
N ALA A 164 -17.37 -2.24 -5.31
CA ALA A 164 -17.71 -1.19 -4.36
C ALA A 164 -16.46 -0.56 -3.73
N ALA A 165 -15.94 0.45 -4.39
CA ALA A 165 -14.75 1.19 -3.96
C ALA A 165 -14.91 2.72 -4.11
N GLY A 166 -16.15 3.23 -4.02
CA GLY A 166 -16.44 4.63 -4.30
C GLY A 166 -16.29 4.96 -5.78
N LEU A 167 -16.76 4.08 -6.65
CA LEU A 167 -16.68 4.25 -8.09
C LEU A 167 -17.65 5.35 -8.57
N THR A 168 -17.10 6.37 -9.19
CA THR A 168 -17.90 7.40 -9.86
C THR A 168 -18.56 6.80 -11.10
N ILE A 169 -19.87 7.02 -11.24
CA ILE A 169 -20.63 6.65 -12.43
C ILE A 169 -20.20 7.55 -13.57
N THR A 170 -19.62 6.98 -14.62
CA THR A 170 -19.22 7.68 -15.85
C THR A 170 -19.78 6.96 -17.07
N ALA A 171 -20.00 7.70 -18.17
CA ALA A 171 -20.51 7.14 -19.41
C ALA A 171 -19.62 5.99 -19.95
N GLU A 172 -18.30 6.08 -19.75
CA GLU A 172 -17.34 5.05 -20.14
C GLU A 172 -17.55 3.78 -19.35
N ARG A 173 -17.69 3.89 -18.01
CA ARG A 173 -17.93 2.75 -17.12
C ARG A 173 -19.31 2.14 -17.35
N GLU A 174 -20.34 2.96 -17.61
CA GLU A 174 -21.69 2.48 -17.94
C GLU A 174 -21.75 1.71 -19.29
N LYS A 175 -20.78 1.91 -20.19
CA LYS A 175 -20.64 1.04 -21.37
C LYS A 175 -20.22 -0.37 -21.00
N LEU A 176 -19.51 -0.56 -19.89
CA LEU A 176 -18.92 -1.84 -19.46
C LEU A 176 -19.79 -2.56 -18.43
N VAL A 177 -20.30 -1.86 -17.43
CA VAL A 177 -21.00 -2.39 -16.27
C VAL A 177 -22.31 -1.62 -16.00
N GLY A 178 -23.20 -2.21 -15.20
CA GLY A 178 -24.34 -1.51 -14.61
C GLY A 178 -23.95 -0.85 -13.29
N PHE A 179 -24.72 0.14 -12.86
CA PHE A 179 -24.58 0.78 -11.55
C PHE A 179 -25.93 0.81 -10.82
N SER A 180 -25.84 0.74 -9.49
CA SER A 180 -26.98 1.02 -8.63
C SER A 180 -27.42 2.48 -8.74
N ASP A 181 -28.58 2.81 -8.20
CA ASP A 181 -28.91 4.19 -7.89
C ASP A 181 -27.76 4.84 -7.09
N PRO A 182 -27.55 6.16 -7.23
CA PRO A 182 -26.47 6.84 -6.53
C PRO A 182 -26.57 6.71 -5.01
N ILE A 183 -25.46 6.35 -4.37
CA ILE A 183 -25.32 6.25 -2.92
C ILE A 183 -24.85 7.56 -2.27
N THR A 184 -24.36 8.49 -3.07
CA THR A 184 -23.96 9.85 -2.62
C THR A 184 -24.86 10.91 -3.25
N ARG A 185 -24.79 12.13 -2.68
CA ARG A 185 -25.25 13.34 -3.38
C ARG A 185 -24.35 13.61 -4.58
N GLU A 186 -24.72 14.54 -5.42
CA GLU A 186 -23.86 15.02 -6.50
C GLU A 186 -22.53 15.53 -5.92
N LEU A 187 -21.46 15.13 -6.56
CA LEU A 187 -20.08 15.42 -6.21
C LEU A 187 -19.48 16.36 -7.23
N THR A 188 -18.49 17.11 -6.79
CA THR A 188 -17.70 18.01 -7.63
C THR A 188 -16.23 17.59 -7.54
N GLU A 189 -15.58 17.39 -8.68
CA GLU A 189 -14.14 17.19 -8.75
C GLU A 189 -13.48 18.56 -8.81
N LEU A 190 -12.59 18.84 -7.87
CA LEU A 190 -11.96 20.15 -7.74
C LEU A 190 -10.47 20.01 -7.44
N LEU A 191 -9.76 21.14 -7.61
CA LEU A 191 -8.35 21.23 -7.30
C LEU A 191 -8.15 21.35 -5.79
N ILE A 192 -7.17 20.64 -5.26
CA ILE A 192 -6.53 20.95 -3.98
C ILE A 192 -5.09 21.38 -4.24
N THR A 193 -4.58 22.32 -3.46
CA THR A 193 -3.19 22.81 -3.57
C THR A 193 -2.44 22.61 -2.27
N GLY A 194 -1.14 22.35 -2.38
CA GLY A 194 -0.23 22.19 -1.25
C GLY A 194 0.58 23.46 -0.96
N PRO A 195 1.45 23.42 0.06
CA PRO A 195 2.26 24.56 0.48
C PRO A 195 3.31 24.97 -0.57
N SER A 196 3.74 24.06 -1.44
CA SER A 196 4.71 24.33 -2.52
C SER A 196 4.07 24.76 -3.83
N ALA A 197 2.72 24.75 -3.91
CA ALA A 197 2.01 25.07 -5.15
C ALA A 197 2.25 26.53 -5.58
N PRO A 198 2.58 26.77 -6.85
CA PRO A 198 2.55 28.13 -7.39
C PRO A 198 1.13 28.70 -7.36
N PRO A 199 0.97 30.01 -7.41
CA PRO A 199 -0.36 30.64 -7.51
C PRO A 199 -1.14 30.09 -8.74
N VAL A 200 -2.40 29.73 -8.52
CA VAL A 200 -3.34 29.25 -9.53
C VAL A 200 -4.66 29.98 -9.31
N ASP A 201 -5.06 30.83 -10.22
CA ASP A 201 -6.30 31.61 -10.13
C ASP A 201 -7.41 31.02 -11.00
N THR A 202 -7.03 30.37 -12.10
CA THR A 202 -7.93 29.73 -13.06
C THR A 202 -7.44 28.34 -13.43
N LEU A 203 -8.28 27.50 -14.03
CA LEU A 203 -7.85 26.19 -14.54
C LEU A 203 -6.84 26.32 -15.68
N GLU A 204 -6.85 27.42 -16.42
CA GLU A 204 -5.91 27.71 -17.51
C GLU A 204 -4.46 27.87 -17.00
N ASP A 205 -4.27 28.23 -15.74
CA ASP A 205 -2.94 28.33 -15.14
C ASP A 205 -2.27 26.96 -14.96
N LEU A 206 -3.04 25.87 -15.13
CA LEU A 206 -2.52 24.51 -15.18
C LEU A 206 -1.97 24.10 -16.55
N ALA A 207 -2.09 24.95 -17.57
CA ALA A 207 -1.56 24.66 -18.90
C ALA A 207 -0.04 24.41 -18.86
N GLY A 208 0.40 23.27 -19.42
CA GLY A 208 1.80 22.84 -19.41
C GLY A 208 2.32 22.38 -18.03
N GLN A 209 1.48 22.36 -16.99
CA GLN A 209 1.84 21.84 -15.68
C GLN A 209 1.56 20.35 -15.58
N SER A 210 2.22 19.65 -14.66
CA SER A 210 1.97 18.24 -14.43
C SER A 210 0.93 17.99 -13.32
N VAL A 211 0.13 16.93 -13.50
CA VAL A 211 -0.83 16.43 -12.50
C VAL A 211 -0.65 14.93 -12.34
N PHE A 212 -0.38 14.51 -11.11
CA PHE A 212 -0.22 13.12 -10.73
C PHE A 212 -1.58 12.49 -10.42
N VAL A 213 -1.97 11.45 -11.18
CA VAL A 213 -3.30 10.86 -11.09
C VAL A 213 -3.29 9.41 -11.57
N ARG A 214 -4.07 8.52 -10.94
CA ARG A 214 -4.20 7.13 -11.39
C ARG A 214 -4.90 7.04 -12.74
N ALA A 215 -4.42 6.13 -13.60
CA ALA A 215 -5.00 5.88 -14.92
C ALA A 215 -6.46 5.42 -14.83
N SER A 216 -6.83 4.62 -13.82
CA SER A 216 -8.21 4.13 -13.59
C SER A 216 -9.16 5.17 -13.02
N SER A 217 -8.65 6.34 -12.57
CA SER A 217 -9.44 7.37 -11.90
C SER A 217 -10.38 8.11 -12.84
N SER A 218 -11.56 8.52 -12.34
CA SER A 218 -12.45 9.46 -13.06
C SER A 218 -11.82 10.85 -13.23
N TYR A 219 -10.89 11.22 -12.35
CA TYR A 219 -10.17 12.49 -12.42
C TYR A 219 -9.31 12.57 -13.68
N ARG A 220 -8.70 11.43 -14.10
CA ARG A 220 -7.97 11.33 -15.37
C ARG A 220 -8.85 11.76 -16.54
N ALA A 221 -10.05 11.18 -16.63
CA ALA A 221 -11.01 11.54 -17.69
C ALA A 221 -11.43 13.02 -17.63
N SER A 222 -11.51 13.62 -16.44
CA SER A 222 -11.82 15.04 -16.28
C SER A 222 -10.68 15.96 -16.73
N ILE A 223 -9.43 15.55 -16.48
CA ILE A 223 -8.22 16.25 -16.97
C ILE A 223 -8.14 16.14 -18.50
N ASP A 224 -8.38 14.94 -19.06
CA ASP A 224 -8.40 14.75 -20.51
C ASP A 224 -9.46 15.63 -21.18
N ALA A 225 -10.66 15.74 -20.60
CA ALA A 225 -11.72 16.62 -21.09
C ALA A 225 -11.33 18.12 -20.99
N LEU A 226 -10.57 18.51 -19.97
CA LEU A 226 -10.04 19.87 -19.85
C LEU A 226 -8.94 20.13 -20.89
N ASN A 227 -8.07 19.15 -21.15
CA ASN A 227 -7.03 19.23 -22.17
C ASN A 227 -7.60 19.44 -23.58
N LEU A 228 -8.75 18.82 -23.89
CA LEU A 228 -9.45 19.10 -25.15
C LEU A 228 -9.87 20.59 -25.26
N LYS A 229 -10.39 21.18 -24.18
CA LYS A 229 -10.72 22.60 -24.13
C LYS A 229 -9.49 23.50 -24.21
N PHE A 230 -8.35 23.09 -23.65
CA PHE A 230 -7.08 23.79 -23.76
C PHE A 230 -6.59 23.80 -25.19
N GLN A 231 -6.67 22.67 -25.88
CA GLN A 231 -6.35 22.58 -27.31
C GLN A 231 -7.20 23.55 -28.16
N GLU A 232 -8.51 23.63 -27.91
CA GLU A 232 -9.41 24.57 -28.59
C GLU A 232 -9.03 26.03 -28.35
N LYS A 233 -8.43 26.34 -27.18
CA LYS A 233 -7.95 27.69 -26.81
C LYS A 233 -6.49 27.95 -27.21
N GLY A 234 -5.78 26.96 -27.78
CA GLY A 234 -4.37 27.08 -28.14
C GLY A 234 -3.43 27.11 -26.93
N LEU A 235 -3.87 26.55 -25.81
CA LEU A 235 -3.07 26.39 -24.60
C LEU A 235 -2.37 25.02 -24.59
N ASP A 236 -1.25 24.94 -23.87
CA ASP A 236 -0.55 23.67 -23.65
C ASP A 236 -1.41 22.72 -22.80
N ALA A 237 -1.36 21.43 -23.11
CA ALA A 237 -2.06 20.43 -22.33
C ALA A 237 -1.44 20.29 -20.93
N ILE A 238 -2.26 19.96 -19.94
CA ILE A 238 -1.79 19.45 -18.64
C ILE A 238 -1.05 18.14 -18.90
N VAL A 239 0.17 18.02 -18.40
CA VAL A 239 0.97 16.80 -18.45
C VAL A 239 0.44 15.84 -17.40
N ILE A 240 0.00 14.66 -17.81
CA ILE A 240 -0.52 13.66 -16.89
C ILE A 240 0.62 12.72 -16.48
N GLU A 241 0.86 12.63 -15.19
CA GLU A 241 1.78 11.67 -14.59
C GLU A 241 0.97 10.56 -13.94
N ASP A 242 1.20 9.31 -14.34
CA ASP A 242 0.46 8.17 -13.83
C ASP A 242 0.89 7.83 -12.40
N ALA A 243 -0.08 7.82 -11.49
CA ALA A 243 0.09 7.36 -10.13
C ALA A 243 -0.11 5.84 -10.06
N PRO A 244 0.69 5.10 -9.26
CA PRO A 244 0.43 3.71 -8.97
C PRO A 244 -0.99 3.47 -8.49
N GLU A 245 -1.65 2.42 -9.00
CA GLU A 245 -3.05 2.11 -8.71
C GLU A 245 -3.30 1.74 -7.24
N GLN A 246 -2.26 1.36 -6.51
CA GLN A 246 -2.27 1.06 -5.08
C GLN A 246 -2.30 2.30 -4.18
N LEU A 247 -1.95 3.47 -4.72
CA LEU A 247 -2.09 4.73 -3.98
C LEU A 247 -3.55 5.19 -4.02
N GLU A 248 -4.15 5.30 -2.86
CA GLU A 248 -5.49 5.87 -2.74
C GLU A 248 -5.44 7.41 -2.76
N ASP A 249 -6.61 8.04 -2.95
CA ASP A 249 -6.70 9.50 -3.02
C ASP A 249 -6.13 10.18 -1.76
N VAL A 250 -6.24 9.53 -0.61
CA VAL A 250 -5.67 10.03 0.65
C VAL A 250 -4.15 10.08 0.61
N ASP A 251 -3.51 9.09 0.02
CA ASP A 251 -2.05 9.06 -0.10
C ASP A 251 -1.56 10.21 -1.00
N ILE A 252 -2.27 10.45 -2.10
CA ILE A 252 -1.96 11.58 -3.02
C ILE A 252 -2.19 12.92 -2.30
N MET A 253 -3.28 13.07 -1.53
CA MET A 253 -3.53 14.27 -0.74
C MET A 253 -2.48 14.51 0.33
N GLU A 254 -2.00 13.44 0.98
CA GLU A 254 -0.91 13.53 1.95
C GLU A 254 0.41 14.00 1.28
N MET A 255 0.71 13.52 0.06
CA MET A 255 1.86 13.98 -0.72
C MET A 255 1.75 15.46 -1.11
N VAL A 256 0.55 15.93 -1.45
CA VAL A 256 0.29 17.36 -1.70
C VAL A 256 0.50 18.17 -0.43
N ASN A 257 -0.01 17.69 0.71
CA ASN A 257 0.19 18.34 2.00
C ASN A 257 1.66 18.44 2.41
N ALA A 258 2.46 17.43 2.08
CA ALA A 258 3.90 17.41 2.32
C ALA A 258 4.70 18.28 1.34
N GLY A 259 4.07 18.90 0.34
CA GLY A 259 4.72 19.73 -0.67
C GLY A 259 5.49 18.97 -1.74
N LEU A 260 5.33 17.64 -1.82
CA LEU A 260 5.91 16.79 -2.87
C LEU A 260 5.18 16.96 -4.20
N LEU A 261 3.89 17.15 -4.13
CA LEU A 261 3.04 17.51 -5.25
C LEU A 261 2.50 18.92 -5.03
N ASN A 262 2.42 19.71 -6.08
CA ASN A 262 1.85 21.06 -5.99
C ASN A 262 0.34 21.00 -5.75
N TRP A 263 -0.35 20.04 -6.39
CA TRP A 263 -1.80 19.90 -6.41
C TRP A 263 -2.25 18.49 -6.75
N ALA A 264 -3.54 18.24 -6.52
CA ALA A 264 -4.22 17.06 -7.02
C ALA A 264 -5.69 17.40 -7.33
N VAL A 265 -6.33 16.55 -8.13
CA VAL A 265 -7.77 16.60 -8.41
C VAL A 265 -8.46 15.54 -7.57
N VAL A 266 -9.46 15.94 -6.80
CA VAL A 266 -10.21 15.04 -5.91
C VAL A 266 -11.68 15.44 -5.82
N ASP A 267 -12.52 14.50 -5.37
CA ASP A 267 -13.92 14.82 -5.04
C ASP A 267 -13.99 15.80 -3.85
N ASP A 268 -14.91 16.74 -3.90
CA ASP A 268 -15.13 17.82 -2.92
C ASP A 268 -15.30 17.30 -1.49
N TYR A 269 -16.02 16.19 -1.29
CA TYR A 269 -16.20 15.61 0.04
C TYR A 269 -14.89 15.07 0.63
N LYS A 270 -14.02 14.48 -0.21
CA LYS A 270 -12.69 14.02 0.22
C LYS A 270 -11.81 15.21 0.56
N ALA A 271 -11.79 16.22 -0.31
CA ALA A 271 -11.04 17.46 -0.07
C ALA A 271 -11.41 18.10 1.27
N ARG A 272 -12.70 18.28 1.57
CA ARG A 272 -13.17 18.90 2.83
C ARG A 272 -12.79 18.08 4.07
N ILE A 273 -12.91 16.76 3.98
CA ILE A 273 -12.57 15.87 5.10
C ILE A 273 -11.08 15.96 5.40
N TRP A 274 -10.24 15.80 4.38
CA TRP A 274 -8.80 15.69 4.55
C TRP A 274 -8.12 17.05 4.78
N ALA A 275 -8.67 18.15 4.28
CA ALA A 275 -8.20 19.49 4.63
C ALA A 275 -8.40 19.83 6.13
N GLY A 276 -9.33 19.16 6.81
CA GLY A 276 -9.47 19.24 8.28
C GLY A 276 -8.38 18.50 9.06
N ILE A 277 -7.59 17.66 8.37
CA ILE A 277 -6.53 16.83 8.96
C ILE A 277 -5.16 17.27 8.46
N PHE A 278 -5.04 17.56 7.19
CA PHE A 278 -3.83 17.99 6.52
C PHE A 278 -3.79 19.53 6.42
N GLU A 279 -3.16 20.17 7.39
CA GLU A 279 -3.16 21.64 7.55
C GLU A 279 -2.55 22.40 6.34
N GLY A 280 -1.67 21.75 5.57
CA GLY A 280 -1.07 22.32 4.37
C GLY A 280 -1.97 22.30 3.15
N LEU A 281 -3.09 21.58 3.16
CA LEU A 281 -4.00 21.49 2.03
C LEU A 281 -4.93 22.71 1.97
N LYS A 282 -5.06 23.27 0.77
CA LYS A 282 -6.07 24.29 0.45
C LYS A 282 -7.05 23.75 -0.57
N VAL A 283 -8.33 23.75 -0.21
CA VAL A 283 -9.42 23.35 -1.11
C VAL A 283 -9.79 24.52 -2.02
N ARG A 284 -9.73 24.33 -3.32
CA ARG A 284 -10.05 25.34 -4.32
C ARG A 284 -11.45 25.06 -4.87
N GLU A 285 -12.48 25.46 -4.11
CA GLU A 285 -13.88 25.29 -4.50
C GLU A 285 -14.27 26.07 -5.78
N ASP A 286 -13.46 27.04 -6.13
CA ASP A 286 -13.54 27.85 -7.36
C ASP A 286 -12.95 27.15 -8.61
N LEU A 287 -12.07 26.15 -8.44
CA LEU A 287 -11.39 25.45 -9.52
C LEU A 287 -11.98 24.05 -9.74
N VAL A 288 -13.03 23.99 -10.53
CA VAL A 288 -13.85 22.81 -10.72
C VAL A 288 -13.55 22.13 -12.07
N PHE A 289 -13.11 20.86 -12.02
CA PHE A 289 -12.88 20.03 -13.21
C PHE A 289 -14.18 19.43 -13.74
N ARG A 290 -15.04 18.94 -12.83
CA ARG A 290 -16.34 18.34 -13.17
C ARG A 290 -17.33 18.52 -12.02
N SER A 291 -18.60 18.73 -12.37
CA SER A 291 -19.72 18.74 -11.43
C SER A 291 -20.73 17.66 -11.78
N GLY A 292 -21.62 17.34 -10.83
CA GLY A 292 -22.69 16.34 -11.01
C GLY A 292 -22.21 14.90 -10.98
N GLY A 293 -20.99 14.64 -10.46
CA GLY A 293 -20.49 13.29 -10.22
C GLY A 293 -21.36 12.52 -9.22
N ARG A 294 -21.56 11.22 -9.45
CA ARG A 294 -22.36 10.35 -8.56
C ARG A 294 -21.62 9.04 -8.35
N ILE A 295 -21.63 8.53 -7.12
CA ILE A 295 -21.03 7.24 -6.79
C ILE A 295 -22.12 6.18 -6.72
N GLY A 296 -21.86 5.02 -7.29
CA GLY A 296 -22.72 3.84 -7.24
C GLY A 296 -21.94 2.56 -7.00
N VAL A 297 -22.68 1.49 -6.74
CA VAL A 297 -22.16 0.13 -6.71
C VAL A 297 -22.23 -0.42 -8.13
N ALA A 298 -21.11 -0.88 -8.68
CA ALA A 298 -21.07 -1.46 -10.01
C ALA A 298 -21.43 -2.96 -9.95
N PHE A 299 -22.11 -3.45 -11.00
CA PHE A 299 -22.48 -4.86 -11.17
C PHE A 299 -22.49 -5.21 -12.67
N ARG A 300 -22.50 -6.51 -13.01
CA ARG A 300 -22.61 -6.95 -14.42
C ARG A 300 -23.95 -6.55 -15.03
N LYS A 301 -23.97 -6.07 -16.28
CA LYS A 301 -25.18 -5.58 -16.98
C LYS A 301 -26.34 -6.60 -17.04
N ASN A 302 -26.02 -7.89 -17.08
CA ASN A 302 -27.00 -8.96 -17.13
C ASN A 302 -27.44 -9.47 -15.74
N SER A 303 -27.52 -8.58 -14.75
CA SER A 303 -27.91 -8.88 -13.36
C SER A 303 -29.08 -8.00 -12.89
N PRO A 304 -30.27 -8.08 -13.54
CA PRO A 304 -31.42 -7.22 -13.22
C PRO A 304 -31.99 -7.47 -11.82
N LEU A 305 -31.98 -8.72 -11.31
CA LEU A 305 -32.49 -9.04 -9.97
C LEU A 305 -31.59 -8.45 -8.88
N LEU A 306 -30.27 -8.48 -9.09
CA LEU A 306 -29.31 -7.86 -8.20
C LEU A 306 -29.46 -6.33 -8.22
N ALA A 307 -29.63 -5.75 -9.41
CA ALA A 307 -29.87 -4.31 -9.58
C ALA A 307 -31.10 -3.84 -8.82
N GLU A 308 -32.21 -4.58 -8.92
CA GLU A 308 -33.44 -4.29 -8.17
C GLU A 308 -33.20 -4.32 -6.66
N ALA A 309 -32.54 -5.36 -6.14
CA ALA A 309 -32.25 -5.51 -4.72
C ALA A 309 -31.32 -4.41 -4.19
N LEU A 310 -30.27 -4.08 -4.95
CA LEU A 310 -29.36 -2.97 -4.61
C LEU A 310 -30.10 -1.63 -4.57
N ASN A 311 -30.93 -1.34 -5.57
CA ASN A 311 -31.66 -0.08 -5.64
C ASN A 311 -32.74 0.04 -4.54
N GLU A 312 -33.37 -1.05 -4.15
CA GLU A 312 -34.27 -1.08 -3.00
C GLU A 312 -33.51 -0.74 -1.71
N PHE A 313 -32.36 -1.37 -1.48
CA PHE A 313 -31.51 -1.13 -0.32
C PHE A 313 -30.96 0.32 -0.27
N VAL A 314 -30.52 0.85 -1.41
CA VAL A 314 -30.01 2.23 -1.53
C VAL A 314 -31.02 3.27 -1.05
N LYS A 315 -32.34 3.06 -1.22
CA LYS A 315 -33.35 4.03 -0.78
C LYS A 315 -33.22 4.42 0.69
N THR A 316 -32.78 3.49 1.54
CA THR A 316 -32.65 3.69 2.99
C THR A 316 -31.19 3.79 3.47
N HIS A 317 -30.19 3.50 2.62
CA HIS A 317 -28.78 3.41 3.00
C HIS A 317 -27.84 4.34 2.21
N LYS A 318 -28.39 5.31 1.49
CA LYS A 318 -27.62 6.36 0.80
C LYS A 318 -27.36 7.58 1.70
N GLN A 319 -26.47 8.42 1.29
CA GLN A 319 -26.22 9.73 1.92
C GLN A 319 -27.53 10.54 2.00
N GLY A 320 -27.80 11.13 3.17
CA GLY A 320 -29.04 11.85 3.45
C GLY A 320 -30.08 11.01 4.18
N THR A 321 -29.93 9.69 4.25
CA THR A 321 -30.73 8.80 5.09
C THR A 321 -30.05 8.61 6.46
N LEU A 322 -30.79 8.13 7.45
CA LEU A 322 -30.24 7.87 8.79
C LEU A 322 -29.08 6.89 8.73
N GLN A 323 -29.25 5.72 8.08
CA GLN A 323 -28.25 4.68 8.01
C GLN A 323 -27.01 5.14 7.22
N GLY A 324 -27.20 5.74 6.05
CA GLY A 324 -26.10 6.25 5.23
C GLY A 324 -25.29 7.34 5.98
N ASN A 325 -25.94 8.26 6.68
CA ASN A 325 -25.25 9.30 7.43
C ASN A 325 -24.50 8.75 8.66
N MET A 326 -25.03 7.70 9.32
CA MET A 326 -24.33 7.05 10.44
C MET A 326 -23.00 6.43 9.98
N LEU A 327 -22.99 5.72 8.83
CA LEU A 327 -21.79 5.13 8.26
C LEU A 327 -20.76 6.20 7.85
N ILE A 328 -21.22 7.26 7.16
CA ILE A 328 -20.38 8.39 6.77
C ILE A 328 -19.74 9.04 8.00
N ASN A 329 -20.51 9.31 9.05
CA ASN A 329 -19.99 9.93 10.26
C ASN A 329 -18.97 9.05 10.96
N ARG A 330 -19.17 7.72 10.98
CA ARG A 330 -18.27 6.78 11.65
C ARG A 330 -16.93 6.66 10.95
N TYR A 331 -16.92 6.58 9.61
CA TYR A 331 -15.74 6.23 8.83
C TYR A 331 -15.07 7.38 8.09
N LEU A 332 -15.77 8.49 7.89
CA LEU A 332 -15.24 9.63 7.14
C LEU A 332 -14.99 10.89 7.99
N LYS A 333 -15.20 10.82 9.32
CA LYS A 333 -14.93 11.95 10.22
C LYS A 333 -13.91 11.68 11.33
N ASN A 334 -13.44 10.45 11.49
CA ASN A 334 -12.47 10.11 12.54
C ASN A 334 -11.25 9.41 11.92
N PHE A 335 -10.15 10.13 11.82
CA PHE A 335 -8.94 9.68 11.13
C PHE A 335 -7.68 9.89 11.99
N ASP A 336 -7.67 9.37 13.22
CA ASP A 336 -6.49 9.38 14.09
C ASP A 336 -5.28 8.63 13.50
N TRP A 337 -5.47 7.95 12.36
CA TRP A 337 -4.46 7.20 11.64
C TRP A 337 -3.81 7.97 10.48
N ALA A 338 -4.39 9.09 10.05
CA ALA A 338 -3.85 9.89 8.95
C ALA A 338 -2.67 10.74 9.46
N GLN A 339 -1.47 10.24 9.27
CA GLN A 339 -0.24 10.98 9.52
C GLN A 339 0.28 11.54 8.20
N ASN A 340 0.88 12.72 8.24
CA ASN A 340 1.58 13.28 7.09
C ASN A 340 2.65 12.29 6.59
N ALA A 341 2.68 12.03 5.29
CA ALA A 341 3.67 11.14 4.71
C ALA A 341 5.08 11.72 4.84
N LEU A 342 5.22 13.01 4.58
CA LEU A 342 6.50 13.71 4.69
C LEU A 342 6.28 15.17 5.11
N ALA A 343 6.51 15.47 6.38
CA ALA A 343 6.67 16.84 6.83
C ALA A 343 8.00 17.42 6.27
N ALA A 344 8.11 18.74 6.19
CA ALA A 344 9.33 19.40 5.68
C ALA A 344 10.60 18.97 6.44
N ASP A 345 10.51 18.81 7.76
CA ASP A 345 11.62 18.35 8.60
C ASP A 345 12.00 16.89 8.31
N ASP A 346 11.04 16.04 7.93
CA ASP A 346 11.28 14.65 7.59
C ASP A 346 12.02 14.52 6.25
N TYR A 347 11.71 15.40 5.29
CA TYR A 347 12.44 15.44 4.04
C TYR A 347 13.89 15.91 4.21
N GLN A 348 14.13 16.88 5.08
CA GLN A 348 15.51 17.29 5.41
C GLN A 348 16.29 16.15 6.08
N ARG A 349 15.66 15.37 6.97
CA ARG A 349 16.27 14.16 7.55
C ARG A 349 16.60 13.12 6.50
N PHE A 350 15.69 12.90 5.53
CA PHE A 350 15.96 12.00 4.41
C PHE A 350 17.20 12.43 3.62
N GLN A 351 17.29 13.71 3.23
CA GLN A 351 18.45 14.21 2.48
C GLN A 351 19.77 14.05 3.24
N ALA A 352 19.76 14.16 4.56
CA ALA A 352 20.95 13.99 5.39
C ALA A 352 21.49 12.55 5.44
N VAL A 353 20.67 11.55 5.09
CA VAL A 353 21.03 10.13 5.20
C VAL A 353 20.92 9.35 3.87
N VAL A 354 20.47 10.00 2.79
CA VAL A 354 20.23 9.35 1.50
C VAL A 354 21.48 8.65 0.93
N ASP A 355 22.66 9.30 1.05
CA ASP A 355 23.92 8.73 0.57
C ASP A 355 24.30 7.45 1.32
N ILE A 356 23.95 7.38 2.62
CA ILE A 356 24.21 6.19 3.44
C ILE A 356 23.30 5.05 2.98
N PHE A 357 22.02 5.33 2.74
CA PHE A 357 21.09 4.34 2.18
C PHE A 357 21.52 3.86 0.80
N SER A 358 21.95 4.78 -0.08
CA SER A 358 22.48 4.44 -1.42
C SER A 358 23.69 3.52 -1.33
N LYS A 359 24.68 3.86 -0.49
CA LYS A 359 25.87 3.04 -0.26
C LYS A 359 25.54 1.60 0.12
N TYR A 360 24.68 1.41 1.10
CA TYR A 360 24.36 0.06 1.60
C TYR A 360 23.26 -0.63 0.77
N GLY A 361 22.38 0.12 0.13
CA GLY A 361 21.45 -0.40 -0.87
C GLY A 361 22.19 -1.06 -2.04
N ASP A 362 23.17 -0.36 -2.61
CA ASP A 362 24.04 -0.88 -3.68
C ASP A 362 24.84 -2.10 -3.21
N GLN A 363 25.41 -2.05 -1.99
CA GLN A 363 26.21 -3.13 -1.44
C GLN A 363 25.43 -4.44 -1.29
N TYR A 364 24.16 -4.38 -0.90
CA TYR A 364 23.31 -5.54 -0.63
C TYR A 364 22.26 -5.79 -1.73
N GLY A 365 22.28 -5.01 -2.81
CA GLY A 365 21.35 -5.15 -3.94
C GLY A 365 19.89 -4.96 -3.50
N VAL A 366 19.62 -3.96 -2.68
CA VAL A 366 18.27 -3.52 -2.28
C VAL A 366 18.07 -2.11 -2.79
N ASP A 367 16.90 -1.80 -3.31
CA ASP A 367 16.58 -0.43 -3.69
C ASP A 367 16.69 0.49 -2.46
N TYR A 368 17.59 1.47 -2.55
CA TYR A 368 17.92 2.33 -1.44
C TYR A 368 16.75 3.21 -0.99
N LEU A 369 15.84 3.58 -1.92
CA LEU A 369 14.64 4.34 -1.58
C LEU A 369 13.61 3.50 -0.83
N MET A 370 13.52 2.20 -1.15
CA MET A 370 12.68 1.28 -0.37
C MET A 370 13.19 1.14 1.06
N VAL A 371 14.50 1.03 1.26
CA VAL A 371 15.07 0.93 2.61
C VAL A 371 14.98 2.26 3.36
N ALA A 372 15.14 3.38 2.67
CA ALA A 372 14.91 4.70 3.25
C ALA A 372 13.44 4.88 3.68
N ALA A 373 12.50 4.40 2.87
CA ALA A 373 11.08 4.37 3.21
C ALA A 373 10.80 3.50 4.43
N GLN A 374 11.49 2.35 4.56
CA GLN A 374 11.44 1.53 5.78
C GLN A 374 11.98 2.31 6.98
N GLY A 375 13.15 2.93 6.89
CA GLY A 375 13.73 3.74 7.97
C GLY A 375 12.82 4.89 8.40
N TYR A 376 12.09 5.49 7.45
CA TYR A 376 11.06 6.47 7.76
C TYR A 376 9.87 5.85 8.51
N GLN A 377 9.37 4.70 8.07
CA GLN A 377 8.30 3.97 8.74
C GLN A 377 8.69 3.57 10.17
N GLU A 378 9.95 3.21 10.41
CA GLU A 378 10.46 2.79 11.71
C GLU A 378 10.61 3.94 12.73
N SER A 379 11.16 5.07 12.29
CA SER A 379 11.57 6.14 13.22
C SER A 379 11.40 7.56 12.69
N ARG A 380 10.84 7.75 11.50
CA ARG A 380 10.90 9.01 10.74
C ARG A 380 12.34 9.49 10.51
N LEU A 381 13.24 8.55 10.26
CA LEU A 381 14.68 8.77 10.06
C LEU A 381 15.39 9.41 11.28
N ASP A 382 14.86 9.23 12.49
CA ASP A 382 15.47 9.75 13.71
C ASP A 382 16.44 8.74 14.34
N GLN A 383 17.75 9.04 14.31
CA GLN A 383 18.78 8.20 14.94
C GLN A 383 18.63 8.11 16.46
N ASN A 384 18.01 9.09 17.09
CA ASN A 384 17.83 9.12 18.53
C ASN A 384 16.59 8.34 19.00
N ALA A 385 15.76 7.87 18.07
CA ALA A 385 14.55 7.12 18.38
C ALA A 385 14.88 5.85 19.18
N ARG A 386 14.06 5.58 20.20
CA ARG A 386 14.15 4.38 21.05
C ARG A 386 12.74 3.84 21.27
N SER A 387 12.53 2.56 21.01
CA SER A 387 11.24 1.92 21.29
C SER A 387 11.15 1.42 22.74
N GLY A 388 9.93 1.18 23.21
CA GLY A 388 9.71 0.55 24.52
C GLY A 388 10.32 -0.86 24.64
N ALA A 389 10.53 -1.56 23.53
CA ALA A 389 11.20 -2.87 23.46
C ALA A 389 12.73 -2.77 23.36
N GLY A 390 13.31 -1.56 23.35
CA GLY A 390 14.75 -1.32 23.30
C GLY A 390 15.33 -1.27 21.87
N ALA A 391 14.52 -1.19 20.84
CA ALA A 391 15.01 -0.96 19.48
C ALA A 391 15.57 0.46 19.33
N VAL A 392 16.57 0.62 18.47
CA VAL A 392 17.43 1.80 18.41
C VAL A 392 17.52 2.36 17.00
N GLY A 393 17.42 3.68 16.87
CA GLY A 393 17.85 4.47 15.73
C GLY A 393 16.91 4.40 14.54
N ILE A 394 17.43 4.83 13.39
CA ILE A 394 16.70 5.00 12.12
C ILE A 394 15.96 3.72 11.73
N MET A 395 16.62 2.58 11.81
CA MET A 395 16.08 1.27 11.39
C MET A 395 15.41 0.50 12.53
N GLN A 396 15.27 1.07 13.73
CA GLN A 396 14.65 0.46 14.92
C GLN A 396 15.12 -0.99 15.15
N LEU A 397 16.44 -1.20 15.11
CA LEU A 397 17.03 -2.51 15.28
C LEU A 397 17.33 -2.78 16.77
N LEU A 398 17.04 -3.99 17.25
CA LEU A 398 17.46 -4.40 18.57
C LEU A 398 18.99 -4.59 18.62
N PRO A 399 19.70 -4.11 19.66
CA PRO A 399 21.14 -4.33 19.79
C PRO A 399 21.56 -5.81 19.71
N SER A 400 20.72 -6.73 20.23
CA SER A 400 20.94 -8.17 20.13
C SER A 400 20.89 -8.68 18.69
N THR A 401 19.95 -8.17 17.88
CA THR A 401 19.84 -8.51 16.46
C THR A 401 21.02 -7.94 15.67
N ALA A 402 21.45 -6.72 15.96
CA ALA A 402 22.60 -6.09 15.33
C ALA A 402 23.92 -6.84 15.64
N ALA A 403 24.07 -7.35 16.87
CA ALA A 403 25.24 -8.11 17.30
C ALA A 403 25.22 -9.58 16.85
N ASP A 404 24.06 -10.11 16.37
CA ASP A 404 23.95 -11.48 15.87
C ASP A 404 24.95 -11.76 14.75
N ALA A 405 25.48 -12.99 14.68
CA ALA A 405 26.52 -13.37 13.71
C ALA A 405 26.12 -13.11 12.24
N ASN A 406 24.84 -13.14 11.92
CA ASN A 406 24.35 -12.86 10.57
C ASN A 406 24.39 -11.37 10.21
N VAL A 407 24.40 -10.48 11.20
CA VAL A 407 24.52 -9.02 11.02
C VAL A 407 25.93 -8.56 11.40
N GLY A 408 26.41 -8.88 12.61
CA GLY A 408 27.77 -8.64 13.08
C GLY A 408 28.17 -7.17 13.23
N ILE A 409 27.22 -6.29 13.53
CA ILE A 409 27.41 -4.84 13.72
C ILE A 409 26.87 -4.49 15.11
N ALA A 410 27.70 -4.68 16.14
CA ALA A 410 27.26 -4.53 17.54
C ALA A 410 27.01 -3.07 17.95
N ASP A 411 27.75 -2.11 17.39
CA ASP A 411 27.55 -0.69 17.66
C ASP A 411 26.66 -0.06 16.57
N ILE A 412 25.43 0.26 16.95
CA ILE A 412 24.40 0.90 16.10
C ILE A 412 24.01 2.29 16.60
N THR A 413 24.93 2.96 17.28
CA THR A 413 24.67 4.28 17.86
C THR A 413 24.75 5.43 16.85
N THR A 414 25.45 5.24 15.72
CA THR A 414 25.52 6.21 14.64
C THR A 414 24.50 5.91 13.54
N ALA A 415 24.10 6.92 12.78
CA ALA A 415 23.21 6.75 11.63
C ALA A 415 23.78 5.74 10.62
N GLU A 416 25.09 5.84 10.31
CA GLU A 416 25.74 4.96 9.36
C GLU A 416 25.72 3.50 9.81
N SER A 417 26.15 3.23 11.05
CA SER A 417 26.17 1.85 11.57
C SER A 417 24.77 1.26 11.75
N ASN A 418 23.79 2.10 12.12
CA ASN A 418 22.40 1.69 12.27
C ASN A 418 21.75 1.33 10.93
N ILE A 419 21.90 2.19 9.91
CA ILE A 419 21.41 1.93 8.55
C ILE A 419 22.12 0.68 7.99
N HIS A 420 23.44 0.57 8.11
CA HIS A 420 24.19 -0.60 7.65
C HIS A 420 23.66 -1.90 8.28
N ALA A 421 23.46 -1.91 9.59
CA ALA A 421 22.94 -3.08 10.30
C ALA A 421 21.53 -3.43 9.87
N GLY A 422 20.65 -2.43 9.69
CA GLY A 422 19.27 -2.62 9.24
C GLY A 422 19.18 -3.18 7.81
N VAL A 423 19.94 -2.60 6.87
CA VAL A 423 19.99 -3.09 5.47
C VAL A 423 20.56 -4.50 5.39
N LYS A 424 21.64 -4.79 6.13
CA LYS A 424 22.23 -6.13 6.18
C LYS A 424 21.28 -7.17 6.78
N TYR A 425 20.54 -6.79 7.82
CA TYR A 425 19.53 -7.67 8.41
C TYR A 425 18.37 -7.93 7.45
N LEU A 426 17.91 -6.90 6.73
CA LEU A 426 16.89 -7.05 5.69
C LEU A 426 17.36 -8.00 4.58
N ASP A 427 18.58 -7.84 4.09
CA ASP A 427 19.19 -8.72 3.10
C ASP A 427 19.32 -10.17 3.59
N PHE A 428 19.75 -10.35 4.86
CA PHE A 428 19.78 -11.68 5.49
C PHE A 428 18.39 -12.32 5.51
N ILE A 429 17.34 -11.59 5.93
CA ILE A 429 15.98 -12.10 5.94
C ILE A 429 15.55 -12.50 4.52
N ARG A 430 15.75 -11.63 3.53
CA ARG A 430 15.37 -11.84 2.15
C ARG A 430 16.03 -13.10 1.57
N ASN A 431 17.34 -13.17 1.67
CA ASN A 431 18.11 -14.28 1.06
C ASN A 431 17.93 -15.59 1.82
N ARG A 432 17.69 -15.56 3.13
CA ARG A 432 17.52 -16.77 3.94
C ARG A 432 16.13 -17.39 3.86
N TYR A 433 15.10 -16.55 3.72
CA TYR A 433 13.71 -17.00 3.90
C TYR A 433 12.83 -16.84 2.67
N PHE A 434 13.20 -15.99 1.72
CA PHE A 434 12.36 -15.63 0.58
C PHE A 434 13.09 -15.66 -0.78
N SER A 435 14.18 -16.43 -0.87
CA SER A 435 14.97 -16.60 -2.09
C SER A 435 14.41 -17.64 -3.07
N ASP A 436 13.15 -18.02 -2.94
CA ASP A 436 12.48 -18.94 -3.85
C ASP A 436 12.53 -18.37 -5.29
N PRO A 437 12.94 -19.15 -6.32
CA PRO A 437 13.03 -18.65 -7.69
C PRO A 437 11.71 -18.16 -8.29
N GLU A 438 10.59 -18.63 -7.75
CA GLU A 438 9.23 -18.26 -8.18
C GLU A 438 8.78 -16.91 -7.60
N VAL A 439 9.51 -16.37 -6.60
CA VAL A 439 9.22 -15.05 -6.00
C VAL A 439 10.12 -14.03 -6.68
N ASP A 440 9.53 -13.05 -7.33
CA ASP A 440 10.27 -11.96 -7.93
C ASP A 440 10.98 -11.08 -6.87
N ARG A 441 11.93 -10.26 -7.30
CA ARG A 441 12.80 -9.48 -6.42
C ARG A 441 12.03 -8.46 -5.58
N PHE A 442 10.99 -7.87 -6.14
CA PHE A 442 10.14 -6.92 -5.45
C PHE A 442 9.36 -7.60 -4.32
N ASN A 443 8.66 -8.70 -4.61
CA ASN A 443 7.93 -9.46 -3.60
C ASN A 443 8.85 -10.08 -2.55
N GLN A 444 10.07 -10.53 -2.90
CA GLN A 444 11.10 -10.94 -1.92
C GLN A 444 11.38 -9.82 -0.91
N THR A 445 11.46 -8.57 -1.39
CA THR A 445 11.71 -7.41 -0.54
C THR A 445 10.48 -7.06 0.33
N LEU A 446 9.28 -7.13 -0.23
CA LEU A 446 8.04 -6.92 0.54
C LEU A 446 7.86 -7.97 1.65
N PHE A 447 8.13 -9.25 1.33
CA PHE A 447 8.14 -10.31 2.35
C PHE A 447 9.20 -10.08 3.42
N ALA A 448 10.38 -9.57 3.03
CA ALA A 448 11.43 -9.23 3.99
C ALA A 448 11.00 -8.06 4.90
N PHE A 449 10.30 -7.05 4.40
CA PHE A 449 9.71 -5.98 5.22
C PHE A 449 8.67 -6.52 6.19
N ALA A 450 7.73 -7.32 5.71
CA ALA A 450 6.74 -7.95 6.56
C ALA A 450 7.39 -8.82 7.66
N ALA A 451 8.46 -9.55 7.30
CA ALA A 451 9.21 -10.40 8.22
C ALA A 451 10.08 -9.60 9.20
N TYR A 452 10.59 -8.45 8.80
CA TYR A 452 11.30 -7.53 9.70
C TYR A 452 10.40 -7.09 10.85
N ASN A 453 9.14 -6.78 10.54
CA ASN A 453 8.12 -6.35 11.51
C ASN A 453 7.54 -7.54 12.33
N ALA A 454 7.13 -8.64 11.67
CA ALA A 454 6.34 -9.71 12.30
C ALA A 454 7.11 -11.02 12.51
N GLY A 455 8.34 -11.11 12.04
CA GLY A 455 9.19 -12.29 12.12
C GLY A 455 9.06 -13.24 10.91
N PRO A 456 10.20 -13.76 10.39
CA PRO A 456 10.24 -14.52 9.13
C PRO A 456 9.48 -15.86 9.18
N ALA A 457 9.47 -16.54 10.32
CA ALA A 457 8.74 -17.80 10.48
C ALA A 457 7.24 -17.61 10.30
N ARG A 458 6.71 -16.50 10.80
CA ARG A 458 5.29 -16.16 10.69
C ARG A 458 4.90 -15.87 9.24
N ILE A 459 5.66 -15.06 8.54
CA ILE A 459 5.38 -14.72 7.13
C ILE A 459 5.46 -15.96 6.23
N ARG A 460 6.43 -16.86 6.45
CA ARG A 460 6.47 -18.15 5.74
C ARG A 460 5.22 -18.99 5.96
N LYS A 461 4.72 -19.06 7.20
CA LYS A 461 3.46 -19.75 7.51
C LYS A 461 2.28 -19.13 6.76
N LEU A 462 2.22 -17.80 6.69
CA LEU A 462 1.14 -17.08 5.99
C LEU A 462 1.18 -17.30 4.47
N ARG A 463 2.36 -17.43 3.86
CA ARG A 463 2.50 -17.82 2.46
C ARG A 463 1.88 -19.21 2.21
N GLY A 464 2.18 -20.20 3.07
CA GLY A 464 1.56 -21.52 2.98
C GLY A 464 0.04 -21.46 3.13
N TRP A 465 -0.45 -20.67 4.07
CA TRP A 465 -1.89 -20.49 4.27
C TRP A 465 -2.55 -19.77 3.08
N ALA A 466 -1.90 -18.79 2.47
CA ALA A 466 -2.38 -18.14 1.25
C ALA A 466 -2.60 -19.16 0.13
N ALA A 467 -1.62 -20.05 -0.11
CA ALA A 467 -1.74 -21.12 -1.10
C ALA A 467 -2.92 -22.06 -0.80
N GLU A 468 -3.13 -22.46 0.46
CA GLU A 468 -4.27 -23.29 0.87
C GLU A 468 -5.63 -22.62 0.64
N GLN A 469 -5.68 -21.28 0.65
CA GLN A 469 -6.89 -20.49 0.42
C GLN A 469 -7.06 -20.05 -1.04
N GLY A 470 -6.18 -20.48 -1.96
CA GLY A 470 -6.24 -20.16 -3.38
C GLY A 470 -5.66 -18.79 -3.76
N TYR A 471 -4.89 -18.17 -2.86
CA TYR A 471 -4.11 -16.96 -3.14
C TYR A 471 -2.70 -17.33 -3.62
N ASP A 472 -2.03 -16.39 -4.33
CA ASP A 472 -0.64 -16.59 -4.74
C ASP A 472 0.31 -16.45 -3.53
N PRO A 473 1.03 -17.51 -3.13
CA PRO A 473 1.96 -17.45 -2.01
C PRO A 473 3.22 -16.63 -2.32
N ASN A 474 3.43 -16.25 -3.59
CA ASN A 474 4.62 -15.57 -4.08
C ASN A 474 4.41 -14.06 -4.24
N VAL A 475 3.19 -13.57 -4.04
CA VAL A 475 2.80 -12.16 -4.14
C VAL A 475 2.31 -11.65 -2.79
N TRP A 476 2.82 -10.47 -2.37
CA TRP A 476 2.41 -9.89 -1.10
C TRP A 476 1.04 -9.21 -1.18
N PHE A 477 0.91 -8.16 -2.03
CA PHE A 477 -0.31 -7.37 -2.09
C PHE A 477 -1.48 -8.19 -2.62
N ASP A 478 -2.64 -7.99 -1.98
CA ASP A 478 -3.91 -8.67 -2.28
C ASP A 478 -3.88 -10.21 -2.18
N ASN A 479 -2.74 -10.79 -1.78
CA ASN A 479 -2.54 -12.23 -1.64
C ASN A 479 -2.11 -12.60 -0.21
N VAL A 480 -0.81 -12.70 0.08
CA VAL A 480 -0.33 -13.06 1.43
C VAL A 480 -0.71 -11.99 2.46
N GLU A 481 -0.80 -10.74 2.05
CA GLU A 481 -1.32 -9.62 2.83
C GLU A 481 -2.69 -9.91 3.46
N VAL A 482 -3.60 -10.54 2.71
CA VAL A 482 -4.95 -10.92 3.21
C VAL A 482 -4.84 -11.90 4.38
N MET A 483 -3.93 -12.86 4.30
CA MET A 483 -3.67 -13.80 5.40
C MET A 483 -2.97 -13.11 6.58
N ALA A 484 -2.05 -12.18 6.30
CA ALA A 484 -1.42 -11.37 7.32
C ALA A 484 -2.45 -10.52 8.09
N ALA A 485 -3.37 -9.88 7.37
CA ALA A 485 -4.47 -9.14 7.98
C ALA A 485 -5.31 -9.99 8.93
N LYS A 486 -5.61 -11.24 8.55
CA LYS A 486 -6.41 -12.18 9.36
C LYS A 486 -5.68 -12.73 10.59
N ASP A 487 -4.37 -13.03 10.48
CA ASP A 487 -3.58 -13.70 11.56
C ASP A 487 -2.85 -12.71 12.47
N ILE A 488 -2.24 -11.65 11.90
CA ILE A 488 -1.43 -10.67 12.62
C ILE A 488 -2.25 -9.42 12.97
N GLY A 489 -3.20 -9.07 12.10
CA GLY A 489 -3.96 -7.83 12.18
C GLY A 489 -3.34 -6.72 11.30
N ARG A 490 -3.84 -5.50 11.51
CA ARG A 490 -3.55 -4.35 10.66
C ARG A 490 -2.07 -3.91 10.66
N GLU A 491 -1.36 -4.13 11.75
CA GLU A 491 -0.04 -3.51 11.97
C GLU A 491 0.96 -3.84 10.87
N THR A 492 1.19 -5.13 10.58
CA THR A 492 2.15 -5.55 9.55
C THR A 492 1.70 -5.19 8.14
N VAL A 493 0.40 -5.29 7.86
CA VAL A 493 -0.17 -4.89 6.56
C VAL A 493 0.05 -3.39 6.31
N GLN A 494 -0.31 -2.57 7.30
CA GLN A 494 -0.12 -1.12 7.22
C GLN A 494 1.37 -0.73 7.15
N TYR A 495 2.23 -1.48 7.83
CA TYR A 495 3.67 -1.29 7.78
C TYR A 495 4.22 -1.41 6.36
N VAL A 496 3.89 -2.49 5.65
CA VAL A 496 4.34 -2.70 4.26
C VAL A 496 3.71 -1.69 3.31
N ALA A 497 2.40 -1.42 3.43
CA ALA A 497 1.71 -0.42 2.62
C ALA A 497 2.29 0.99 2.80
N ASN A 498 2.62 1.38 4.03
CA ASN A 498 3.26 2.66 4.31
C ASN A 498 4.67 2.75 3.69
N ILE A 499 5.45 1.67 3.74
CA ILE A 499 6.77 1.66 3.09
C ILE A 499 6.62 1.93 1.58
N LEU A 500 5.67 1.29 0.91
CA LEU A 500 5.41 1.55 -0.51
C LEU A 500 5.04 3.02 -0.76
N LYS A 501 4.15 3.59 0.03
CA LYS A 501 3.76 5.00 -0.06
C LYS A 501 4.96 5.94 0.07
N TYR A 502 5.79 5.74 1.09
CA TYR A 502 6.98 6.57 1.30
C TYR A 502 8.01 6.37 0.17
N TYR A 503 8.15 5.15 -0.33
CA TYR A 503 8.98 4.85 -1.48
C TYR A 503 8.58 5.66 -2.72
N VAL A 504 7.29 5.66 -3.09
CA VAL A 504 6.77 6.48 -4.19
C VAL A 504 7.03 7.98 -3.93
N SER A 505 6.78 8.44 -2.70
CA SER A 505 7.01 9.82 -2.30
C SER A 505 8.48 10.25 -2.46
N TYR A 506 9.42 9.41 -2.07
CA TYR A 506 10.86 9.67 -2.24
C TYR A 506 11.27 9.69 -3.71
N ASN A 507 10.74 8.76 -4.53
CA ASN A 507 10.98 8.73 -5.97
C ASN A 507 10.55 10.04 -6.63
N LEU A 508 9.33 10.52 -6.38
CA LEU A 508 8.82 11.78 -6.92
C LEU A 508 9.66 12.98 -6.48
N SER A 509 10.04 13.03 -5.20
CA SER A 509 10.88 14.09 -4.66
C SER A 509 12.25 14.15 -5.34
N MET A 510 12.89 13.01 -5.54
CA MET A 510 14.20 12.92 -6.21
C MET A 510 14.11 13.34 -7.67
N ARG A 511 13.06 12.95 -8.40
CA ARG A 511 12.82 13.41 -9.78
C ARG A 511 12.68 14.93 -9.84
N GLN A 512 11.82 15.52 -9.02
CA GLN A 512 11.62 16.98 -8.98
C GLN A 512 12.93 17.73 -8.68
N GLN A 513 13.75 17.19 -7.78
CA GLN A 513 15.05 17.78 -7.47
C GLN A 513 16.00 17.70 -8.68
N ALA A 514 16.08 16.55 -9.34
CA ALA A 514 16.90 16.36 -10.53
C ALA A 514 16.48 17.31 -11.67
N GLU A 515 15.16 17.41 -11.95
CA GLU A 515 14.63 18.35 -12.94
C GLU A 515 14.93 19.82 -12.61
N ARG A 516 14.77 20.21 -11.33
CA ARG A 516 15.12 21.56 -10.87
C ARG A 516 16.61 21.86 -11.07
N GLN A 517 17.48 20.91 -10.73
CA GLN A 517 18.92 21.05 -10.92
C GLN A 517 19.28 21.16 -12.40
N GLN A 518 18.64 20.35 -13.24
CA GLN A 518 18.82 20.40 -14.70
C GLN A 518 18.42 21.78 -15.24
N LYS A 519 17.21 22.25 -14.91
CA LYS A 519 16.70 23.57 -15.34
C LYS A 519 17.59 24.72 -14.82
N ARG A 520 18.13 24.61 -13.59
CA ARG A 520 19.08 25.61 -13.07
C ARG A 520 20.39 25.63 -13.86
N LYS A 521 20.93 24.45 -14.20
CA LYS A 521 22.11 24.34 -15.06
C LYS A 521 21.88 24.97 -16.44
N GLU A 522 20.75 24.66 -17.07
CA GLU A 522 20.35 25.20 -18.37
C GLU A 522 20.18 26.73 -18.31
N ALA A 523 19.69 27.27 -17.21
CA ALA A 523 19.55 28.71 -16.96
C ALA A 523 20.88 29.39 -16.51
N GLY A 524 21.99 28.66 -16.42
CA GLY A 524 23.27 29.21 -15.97
C GLY A 524 23.31 29.65 -14.50
N ILE A 525 22.37 29.18 -13.68
CA ILE A 525 22.26 29.46 -12.25
C ILE A 525 23.07 28.37 -11.50
N LYS A 526 24.14 28.77 -10.85
CA LYS A 526 24.94 27.88 -9.99
C LYS A 526 24.22 27.55 -8.69
#